data_6a6cf017f18af1923355385ae1285134
#
_entry.id   6a6cf017f18af1923355385ae1285134
#
_cell.length_a   1.000
_cell.length_b   1.000
_cell.length_c   1.000
_cell.angle_alpha   90.00
_cell.angle_beta   90.00
_cell.angle_gamma   90.00
#
_symmetry.space_group_name_H-M   'P 1'
#
loop_
_entity.id
_entity.type
_entity.pdbx_description
1 polymer ?
#
loop_
_entity_poly.entity_id
_entity_poly.type
_entity_poly.pdbx_seq_one_letter_code
_entity_poly.pdbx_strand_id
1 'polypeptide(L)'
;AMSKDPVYDNRIEEVTFGSEVEKLDLALEEHSLTITESVDDKIHITYHPSVSGRHDLTTGMSDKTLSVTDKQASQHRFLGSGIESLLRIASNYSNRFDEVVLSLPKGRKLQAITVSANRGQTNIRQANLENATIKIKGYLLRLTESSIKNSTLTAPHIINIFDAELTDSQVKTEGAHIYAENIQVHGKVELEAYSTLQLILSQKETDRINLEISSQHGGIYRQPKEEHRGQKENVLANPYKTEKADIKDLLIAKANQDIYLPKEEYSSPSRNH
;
A
#
# COMPACT_ATOMS: atom_id res chain seq x y z
N ALA A 1 -38.39 -9.63 -7.80
CA ALA A 1 -37.24 -10.09 -8.57
C ALA A 1 -35.99 -9.80 -7.74
N MET A 2 -35.33 -10.87 -7.29
CA MET A 2 -34.03 -10.73 -6.59
C MET A 2 -33.03 -10.10 -7.56
N SER A 3 -32.52 -8.94 -7.19
CA SER A 3 -31.37 -8.34 -7.90
C SER A 3 -30.19 -9.29 -7.73
N LYS A 4 -29.76 -9.87 -8.80
CA LYS A 4 -28.55 -10.71 -8.80
C LYS A 4 -27.34 -9.82 -8.57
N ASP A 5 -26.37 -10.30 -7.79
CA ASP A 5 -25.04 -9.70 -7.69
C ASP A 5 -24.52 -9.33 -9.08
N PRO A 6 -23.74 -8.23 -9.19
CA PRO A 6 -23.18 -7.89 -10.48
C PRO A 6 -22.34 -9.08 -10.98
N VAL A 7 -22.81 -9.68 -12.06
CA VAL A 7 -22.07 -10.71 -12.75
C VAL A 7 -21.04 -10.02 -13.61
N TYR A 8 -19.77 -10.19 -13.25
CA TYR A 8 -18.66 -9.72 -14.07
C TYR A 8 -18.47 -10.67 -15.25
N ASP A 9 -18.18 -10.08 -16.40
CA ASP A 9 -17.82 -10.83 -17.58
C ASP A 9 -16.38 -11.38 -17.42
N ASN A 10 -16.12 -12.57 -17.98
CA ASN A 10 -14.75 -13.13 -18.06
C ASN A 10 -13.82 -12.33 -18.97
N ARG A 11 -14.36 -11.41 -19.77
CA ARG A 11 -13.56 -10.51 -20.59
C ARG A 11 -12.72 -9.59 -19.72
N ILE A 12 -11.55 -9.24 -20.23
CA ILE A 12 -10.70 -8.20 -19.66
C ILE A 12 -10.77 -7.01 -20.59
N GLU A 13 -11.16 -5.86 -20.07
CA GLU A 13 -11.05 -4.58 -20.77
C GLU A 13 -9.81 -3.84 -20.32
N GLU A 14 -9.18 -3.19 -21.27
CA GLU A 14 -8.00 -2.36 -21.05
C GLU A 14 -8.20 -0.99 -21.66
N VAL A 15 -7.89 0.04 -20.88
CA VAL A 15 -7.76 1.39 -21.37
C VAL A 15 -6.31 1.83 -21.23
N THR A 16 -5.79 2.51 -22.26
CA THR A 16 -4.38 2.88 -22.35
C THR A 16 -4.25 4.37 -22.58
N PHE A 17 -3.31 5.00 -21.85
CA PHE A 17 -3.01 6.42 -21.98
C PHE A 17 -1.51 6.63 -22.12
N GLY A 18 -1.11 7.55 -22.99
CA GLY A 18 0.29 7.84 -23.26
C GLY A 18 0.80 9.09 -22.56
N SER A 19 1.74 9.77 -23.25
CA SER A 19 2.44 10.95 -22.71
C SER A 19 1.57 12.19 -22.52
N GLU A 20 0.34 12.19 -23.00
CA GLU A 20 -0.65 13.24 -22.74
C GLU A 20 -1.04 13.31 -21.26
N VAL A 21 -0.84 12.24 -20.50
CA VAL A 21 -1.10 12.21 -19.07
C VAL A 21 0.17 12.57 -18.30
N GLU A 22 0.10 13.64 -17.53
CA GLU A 22 1.16 14.06 -16.61
C GLU A 22 0.81 13.81 -15.15
N LYS A 23 -0.49 13.77 -14.82
CA LYS A 23 -1.01 13.52 -13.49
C LYS A 23 -2.13 12.48 -13.53
N LEU A 24 -2.24 11.70 -12.47
CA LEU A 24 -3.26 10.66 -12.33
C LEU A 24 -4.03 10.86 -11.04
N ASP A 25 -5.35 10.82 -11.15
CA ASP A 25 -6.28 10.79 -10.02
C ASP A 25 -7.18 9.56 -10.17
N LEU A 26 -7.00 8.58 -9.29
CA LEU A 26 -7.76 7.34 -9.28
C LEU A 26 -8.57 7.25 -7.99
N ALA A 27 -9.89 7.17 -8.09
CA ALA A 27 -10.78 7.05 -6.95
C ALA A 27 -11.73 5.87 -7.15
N LEU A 28 -11.48 4.80 -6.42
CA LEU A 28 -12.26 3.56 -6.47
C LEU A 28 -13.02 3.35 -5.16
N GLU A 29 -14.31 3.18 -5.25
CA GLU A 29 -15.18 2.87 -4.11
C GLU A 29 -15.60 1.40 -4.07
N GLU A 30 -15.66 0.74 -5.22
CA GLU A 30 -16.26 -0.59 -5.36
C GLU A 30 -15.32 -1.66 -5.90
N HIS A 31 -14.08 -1.28 -6.22
CA HIS A 31 -13.07 -2.19 -6.75
C HIS A 31 -11.88 -2.29 -5.80
N SER A 32 -11.30 -3.47 -5.73
CA SER A 32 -9.95 -3.65 -5.20
C SER A 32 -8.93 -3.17 -6.22
N LEU A 33 -7.72 -2.86 -5.77
CA LEU A 33 -6.70 -2.23 -6.61
C LEU A 33 -5.36 -2.95 -6.50
N THR A 34 -4.76 -3.19 -7.64
CA THR A 34 -3.33 -3.54 -7.74
C THR A 34 -2.63 -2.48 -8.57
N ILE A 35 -1.54 -1.93 -8.03
CA ILE A 35 -0.65 -1.01 -8.75
C ILE A 35 0.63 -1.77 -9.07
N THR A 36 1.04 -1.73 -10.34
CA THR A 36 2.25 -2.37 -10.82
C THR A 36 2.96 -1.48 -11.86
N GLU A 37 4.15 -1.88 -12.30
CA GLU A 37 4.85 -1.21 -13.40
C GLU A 37 4.38 -1.78 -14.74
N SER A 38 4.15 -0.91 -15.70
CA SER A 38 3.84 -1.27 -17.07
C SER A 38 5.05 -1.89 -17.79
N VAL A 39 4.78 -2.66 -18.83
CA VAL A 39 5.82 -3.17 -19.74
C VAL A 39 6.36 -2.11 -20.69
N ASP A 40 5.66 -0.97 -20.81
CA ASP A 40 5.99 0.15 -21.71
C ASP A 40 5.90 1.50 -20.97
N ASP A 41 5.96 2.60 -21.69
CA ASP A 41 5.91 3.96 -21.18
C ASP A 41 4.47 4.51 -21.00
N LYS A 42 3.47 3.66 -21.12
CA LYS A 42 2.05 4.05 -21.06
C LYS A 42 1.41 3.62 -19.74
N ILE A 43 0.32 4.30 -19.41
CA ILE A 43 -0.59 3.87 -18.35
C ILE A 43 -1.56 2.85 -18.93
N HIS A 44 -1.67 1.70 -18.29
CA HIS A 44 -2.66 0.69 -18.64
C HIS A 44 -3.57 0.45 -17.43
N ILE A 45 -4.86 0.44 -17.64
CA ILE A 45 -5.85 0.12 -16.62
C ILE A 45 -6.68 -1.04 -17.14
N THR A 46 -6.58 -2.18 -16.45
CA THR A 46 -7.32 -3.39 -16.80
C THR A 46 -8.36 -3.71 -15.75
N TYR A 47 -9.50 -4.15 -16.18
CA TYR A 47 -10.62 -4.53 -15.32
C TYR A 47 -11.54 -5.50 -16.03
N HIS A 48 -12.40 -6.16 -15.25
CA HIS A 48 -13.48 -6.98 -15.80
C HIS A 48 -14.76 -6.14 -15.87
N PRO A 49 -15.35 -5.95 -17.07
CA PRO A 49 -16.60 -5.21 -17.19
C PRO A 49 -17.74 -5.97 -16.51
N SER A 50 -18.67 -5.25 -15.93
CA SER A 50 -19.92 -5.85 -15.46
C SER A 50 -20.87 -6.07 -16.63
N VAL A 51 -21.67 -7.14 -16.57
CA VAL A 51 -22.68 -7.44 -17.60
C VAL A 51 -23.73 -6.33 -17.71
N SER A 52 -23.99 -5.62 -16.60
CA SER A 52 -24.96 -4.52 -16.55
C SER A 52 -24.36 -3.14 -16.87
N GLY A 53 -23.04 -3.01 -17.03
CA GLY A 53 -22.34 -1.71 -17.19
C GLY A 53 -22.31 -0.85 -15.93
N ARG A 54 -22.92 -1.27 -14.82
CA ARG A 54 -23.09 -0.44 -13.61
C ARG A 54 -21.86 -0.26 -12.76
N HIS A 55 -20.83 -1.09 -12.96
CA HIS A 55 -19.60 -1.11 -12.17
C HIS A 55 -18.37 -0.89 -13.04
N ASP A 56 -18.58 -0.31 -14.22
CA ASP A 56 -17.48 -0.02 -15.12
C ASP A 56 -16.78 1.27 -14.70
N LEU A 57 -15.54 1.40 -15.13
CA LEU A 57 -14.75 2.57 -14.85
C LEU A 57 -15.16 3.73 -15.75
N THR A 58 -15.14 4.93 -15.19
CA THR A 58 -15.29 6.17 -15.93
C THR A 58 -13.96 6.90 -15.95
N THR A 59 -13.52 7.31 -17.13
CA THR A 59 -12.28 8.05 -17.33
C THR A 59 -12.55 9.44 -17.89
N GLY A 60 -11.75 10.41 -17.50
CA GLY A 60 -11.82 11.77 -18.01
C GLY A 60 -10.44 12.41 -18.03
N MET A 61 -10.24 13.36 -18.95
CA MET A 61 -9.01 14.14 -19.06
C MET A 61 -9.32 15.62 -18.89
N SER A 62 -8.55 16.29 -18.04
CA SER A 62 -8.59 17.73 -17.86
C SER A 62 -7.20 18.22 -17.43
N ASP A 63 -6.65 19.21 -18.16
CA ASP A 63 -5.34 19.79 -17.87
C ASP A 63 -4.23 18.74 -17.66
N LYS A 64 -4.15 17.77 -18.56
CA LYS A 64 -3.17 16.67 -18.53
C LYS A 64 -3.31 15.75 -17.29
N THR A 65 -4.42 15.86 -16.59
CA THR A 65 -4.77 14.97 -15.48
C THR A 65 -5.79 13.95 -15.95
N LEU A 66 -5.43 12.68 -15.82
CA LEU A 66 -6.34 11.56 -16.01
C LEU A 66 -7.08 11.29 -14.70
N SER A 67 -8.41 11.36 -14.76
CA SER A 67 -9.28 11.01 -13.65
C SER A 67 -9.99 9.70 -13.95
N VAL A 68 -9.91 8.74 -13.03
CA VAL A 68 -10.53 7.42 -13.14
C VAL A 68 -11.36 7.16 -11.89
N THR A 69 -12.61 6.78 -12.08
CA THR A 69 -13.54 6.51 -10.98
C THR A 69 -14.55 5.44 -11.34
N ASP A 70 -15.09 4.79 -10.33
CA ASP A 70 -16.25 3.90 -10.41
C ASP A 70 -17.52 4.52 -9.76
N LYS A 71 -17.48 5.82 -9.49
CA LYS A 71 -18.56 6.54 -8.77
C LYS A 71 -19.92 6.56 -9.47
N GLN A 72 -20.00 6.31 -10.77
CA GLN A 72 -21.28 6.24 -11.45
C GLN A 72 -22.17 5.12 -10.90
N ALA A 73 -21.58 4.08 -10.33
CA ALA A 73 -22.31 3.04 -9.63
C ALA A 73 -23.03 3.59 -8.37
N SER A 74 -22.50 4.65 -7.74
CA SER A 74 -23.07 5.22 -6.53
C SER A 74 -24.33 6.06 -6.75
N GLN A 75 -24.53 6.64 -7.95
CA GLN A 75 -25.73 7.41 -8.26
C GLN A 75 -27.01 6.55 -8.36
N HIS A 76 -26.87 5.26 -8.59
CA HIS A 76 -27.98 4.32 -8.64
C HIS A 76 -28.25 3.64 -7.29
N ARG A 77 -27.47 3.92 -6.27
CA ARG A 77 -27.61 3.32 -4.92
C ARG A 77 -28.87 3.76 -4.16
N PHE A 78 -29.47 4.87 -4.52
CA PHE A 78 -30.69 5.36 -3.85
C PHE A 78 -31.92 4.49 -4.05
N LEU A 79 -31.85 3.51 -4.92
CA LEU A 79 -32.95 2.57 -5.20
C LEU A 79 -32.67 1.13 -4.72
N GLY A 80 -31.47 0.87 -4.17
CA GLY A 80 -31.12 -0.42 -3.61
C GLY A 80 -31.29 -0.43 -2.10
N SER A 81 -32.05 -1.38 -1.58
CA SER A 81 -32.19 -1.60 -0.15
C SER A 81 -30.83 -2.00 0.47
N GLY A 82 -30.62 -1.68 1.76
CA GLY A 82 -29.39 -2.00 2.50
C GLY A 82 -28.96 -3.48 2.51
N ILE A 83 -29.81 -4.36 2.02
CA ILE A 83 -29.52 -5.80 1.84
C ILE A 83 -28.53 -6.04 0.71
N GLU A 84 -28.55 -5.24 -0.35
CA GLU A 84 -27.57 -5.36 -1.44
C GLU A 84 -26.14 -5.05 -0.96
N SER A 85 -25.99 -4.11 -0.05
CA SER A 85 -24.69 -3.76 0.54
C SER A 85 -24.12 -4.90 1.41
N LEU A 86 -24.99 -5.60 2.14
CA LEU A 86 -24.58 -6.73 2.98
C LEU A 86 -24.21 -7.97 2.16
N LEU A 87 -24.96 -8.25 1.10
CA LEU A 87 -24.66 -9.36 0.19
C LEU A 87 -23.38 -9.11 -0.60
N ARG A 88 -23.09 -7.85 -0.95
CA ARG A 88 -21.80 -7.48 -1.55
C ARG A 88 -20.62 -7.71 -0.61
N ILE A 89 -20.75 -7.37 0.67
CA ILE A 89 -19.72 -7.60 1.67
C ILE A 89 -19.44 -9.10 1.81
N ALA A 90 -20.46 -9.93 1.78
CA ALA A 90 -20.32 -11.38 1.91
C ALA A 90 -19.74 -12.07 0.66
N SER A 91 -20.04 -11.56 -0.54
CA SER A 91 -19.57 -12.16 -1.80
C SER A 91 -18.17 -11.72 -2.22
N ASN A 92 -17.63 -10.67 -1.62
CA ASN A 92 -16.40 -10.04 -2.08
C ASN A 92 -15.11 -10.70 -1.62
N TYR A 93 -15.16 -11.61 -0.67
CA TYR A 93 -13.94 -12.29 -0.19
C TYR A 93 -13.33 -13.29 -1.19
N SER A 94 -14.04 -13.61 -2.27
CA SER A 94 -13.58 -14.61 -3.24
C SER A 94 -13.58 -14.14 -4.69
N ASN A 95 -13.94 -12.90 -4.98
CA ASN A 95 -14.21 -12.48 -6.34
C ASN A 95 -13.03 -11.70 -6.95
N ARG A 96 -12.20 -12.39 -7.75
CA ARG A 96 -11.11 -11.81 -8.55
C ARG A 96 -11.59 -10.79 -9.59
N PHE A 97 -12.87 -10.72 -9.86
CA PHE A 97 -13.44 -9.89 -10.92
C PHE A 97 -13.67 -8.44 -10.50
N ASP A 98 -13.55 -8.11 -9.22
CA ASP A 98 -13.62 -6.73 -8.74
C ASP A 98 -12.27 -6.00 -8.75
N GLU A 99 -11.19 -6.64 -9.19
CA GLU A 99 -9.85 -6.07 -9.21
C GLU A 99 -9.64 -5.16 -10.42
N VAL A 100 -9.17 -3.95 -10.12
CA VAL A 100 -8.60 -3.04 -11.12
C VAL A 100 -7.08 -3.15 -11.01
N VAL A 101 -6.41 -3.35 -12.15
CA VAL A 101 -4.95 -3.31 -12.23
C VAL A 101 -4.54 -2.03 -12.92
N LEU A 102 -3.85 -1.16 -12.19
CA LEU A 102 -3.23 0.06 -12.67
C LEU A 102 -1.75 -0.21 -12.93
N SER A 103 -1.34 -0.14 -14.21
CA SER A 103 0.06 -0.24 -14.59
C SER A 103 0.61 1.16 -14.88
N LEU A 104 1.65 1.55 -14.15
CA LEU A 104 2.27 2.86 -14.28
C LEU A 104 3.38 2.84 -15.32
N PRO A 105 3.63 3.96 -16.04
CA PRO A 105 4.62 4.00 -17.10
C PRO A 105 6.01 3.56 -16.64
N LYS A 106 6.67 2.76 -17.45
CA LYS A 106 8.06 2.39 -17.25
C LYS A 106 8.96 3.45 -17.91
N GLY A 107 9.97 3.90 -17.16
CA GLY A 107 10.94 4.88 -17.69
C GLY A 107 10.41 6.31 -17.81
N ARG A 108 9.16 6.57 -17.42
CA ARG A 108 8.56 7.90 -17.39
C ARG A 108 7.87 8.13 -16.05
N LYS A 109 8.14 9.26 -15.46
CA LYS A 109 7.61 9.63 -14.15
C LYS A 109 6.40 10.56 -14.32
N LEU A 110 5.32 10.28 -13.60
CA LEU A 110 4.20 11.19 -13.47
C LEU A 110 4.52 12.29 -12.44
N GLN A 111 3.99 13.49 -12.66
CA GLN A 111 4.21 14.63 -11.76
C GLN A 111 3.49 14.46 -10.42
N ALA A 112 2.31 13.85 -10.46
CA ALA A 112 1.53 13.55 -9.26
C ALA A 112 0.62 12.36 -9.50
N ILE A 113 0.50 11.51 -8.49
CA ILE A 113 -0.41 10.37 -8.47
C ILE A 113 -1.22 10.46 -7.19
N THR A 114 -2.53 10.56 -7.31
CA THR A 114 -3.45 10.54 -6.18
C THR A 114 -4.35 9.32 -6.30
N VAL A 115 -4.33 8.46 -5.29
CA VAL A 115 -5.12 7.23 -5.28
C VAL A 115 -5.95 7.17 -4.01
N SER A 116 -7.23 6.92 -4.19
CA SER A 116 -8.17 6.57 -3.14
C SER A 116 -8.80 5.22 -3.49
N ALA A 117 -8.65 4.22 -2.62
CA ALA A 117 -9.22 2.90 -2.82
C ALA A 117 -9.93 2.47 -1.53
N ASN A 118 -11.25 2.30 -1.58
CA ASN A 118 -12.08 2.19 -0.41
C ASN A 118 -12.49 0.75 -0.07
N ARG A 119 -12.06 -0.22 -0.87
CA ARG A 119 -12.56 -1.58 -0.73
C ARG A 119 -11.45 -2.62 -0.75
N GLY A 120 -11.59 -3.61 0.13
CA GLY A 120 -10.79 -4.81 0.14
C GLY A 120 -9.31 -4.58 0.39
N GLN A 121 -8.50 -5.33 -0.31
CA GLN A 121 -7.05 -5.26 -0.26
C GLN A 121 -6.52 -4.42 -1.42
N THR A 122 -5.60 -3.51 -1.12
CA THR A 122 -4.81 -2.80 -2.14
C THR A 122 -3.41 -3.37 -2.16
N ASN A 123 -2.95 -3.76 -3.34
CA ASN A 123 -1.61 -4.27 -3.56
C ASN A 123 -0.79 -3.28 -4.40
N ILE A 124 0.42 -2.99 -3.96
CA ILE A 124 1.46 -2.34 -4.75
C ILE A 124 2.54 -3.38 -4.95
N ARG A 125 2.69 -3.87 -6.18
CA ARG A 125 3.53 -5.02 -6.48
C ARG A 125 4.41 -4.77 -7.69
N GLN A 126 5.71 -4.98 -7.53
CA GLN A 126 6.68 -4.77 -8.61
C GLN A 126 6.46 -3.42 -9.30
N ALA A 127 6.21 -2.39 -8.50
CA ALA A 127 5.93 -1.04 -8.96
C ALA A 127 7.08 -0.11 -8.65
N ASN A 128 7.20 0.90 -9.50
CA ASN A 128 8.08 2.04 -9.30
C ASN A 128 7.20 3.27 -9.12
N LEU A 129 6.95 3.63 -7.87
CA LEU A 129 5.97 4.66 -7.51
C LEU A 129 6.68 5.92 -7.05
N GLU A 130 6.39 7.03 -7.70
CA GLU A 130 6.97 8.33 -7.37
C GLU A 130 5.92 9.43 -7.37
N ASN A 131 6.04 10.36 -6.44
CA ASN A 131 5.13 11.52 -6.30
C ASN A 131 3.67 11.12 -6.05
N ALA A 132 3.46 10.09 -5.27
CA ALA A 132 2.13 9.54 -5.01
C ALA A 132 1.62 9.90 -3.62
N THR A 133 0.32 10.13 -3.56
CA THR A 133 -0.47 10.18 -2.34
C THR A 133 -1.53 9.11 -2.42
N ILE A 134 -1.38 8.06 -1.64
CA ILE A 134 -2.28 6.92 -1.64
C ILE A 134 -2.97 6.82 -0.29
N LYS A 135 -4.28 6.90 -0.32
CA LYS A 135 -5.14 6.75 0.84
C LYS A 135 -6.15 5.64 0.60
N ILE A 136 -6.03 4.56 1.34
CA ILE A 136 -6.99 3.46 1.26
C ILE A 136 -7.95 3.49 2.45
N LYS A 137 -9.11 2.87 2.31
CA LYS A 137 -10.06 2.62 3.39
C LYS A 137 -10.36 1.12 3.56
N GLY A 138 -9.77 0.28 2.70
CA GLY A 138 -9.85 -1.15 2.83
C GLY A 138 -9.06 -1.69 4.02
N TYR A 139 -9.14 -2.99 4.25
CA TYR A 139 -8.57 -3.62 5.45
C TYR A 139 -7.07 -3.86 5.39
N LEU A 140 -6.46 -3.86 4.20
CA LEU A 140 -5.04 -4.19 4.02
C LEU A 140 -4.43 -3.40 2.86
N LEU A 141 -3.28 -2.78 3.14
CA LEU A 141 -2.36 -2.30 2.11
C LEU A 141 -1.12 -3.19 2.13
N ARG A 142 -0.83 -3.83 1.02
CA ARG A 142 0.34 -4.67 0.86
C ARG A 142 1.28 -4.08 -0.19
N LEU A 143 2.52 -3.87 0.21
CA LEU A 143 3.59 -3.36 -0.62
C LEU A 143 4.64 -4.45 -0.78
N THR A 144 4.92 -4.89 -2.01
CA THR A 144 5.83 -6.01 -2.28
C THR A 144 6.74 -5.71 -3.46
N GLU A 145 8.04 -5.96 -3.29
CA GLU A 145 9.04 -5.87 -4.38
C GLU A 145 8.94 -4.55 -5.17
N SER A 146 8.82 -3.43 -4.46
CA SER A 146 8.55 -2.14 -5.07
C SER A 146 9.53 -1.07 -4.59
N SER A 147 9.69 -0.05 -5.39
CA SER A 147 10.40 1.18 -5.07
C SER A 147 9.43 2.34 -4.94
N ILE A 148 9.45 3.00 -3.79
CA ILE A 148 8.54 4.09 -3.44
C ILE A 148 9.37 5.33 -3.15
N LYS A 149 9.10 6.41 -3.86
CA LYS A 149 9.85 7.65 -3.73
C LYS A 149 8.94 8.86 -3.64
N ASN A 150 9.26 9.76 -2.72
CA ASN A 150 8.55 11.03 -2.53
C ASN A 150 7.03 10.84 -2.44
N SER A 151 6.60 9.88 -1.63
CA SER A 151 5.21 9.44 -1.57
C SER A 151 4.73 9.29 -0.13
N THR A 152 3.41 9.41 0.03
CA THR A 152 2.71 9.20 1.29
C THR A 152 1.66 8.11 1.13
N LEU A 153 1.75 7.07 1.93
CA LEU A 153 0.80 5.96 1.95
C LEU A 153 0.08 5.93 3.30
N THR A 154 -1.23 5.94 3.27
CA THR A 154 -2.07 5.92 4.48
C THR A 154 -3.14 4.85 4.40
N ALA A 155 -3.32 4.09 5.47
CA ALA A 155 -4.33 3.05 5.58
C ALA A 155 -5.01 3.10 6.96
N PRO A 156 -6.28 2.66 7.08
CA PRO A 156 -6.98 2.66 8.35
C PRO A 156 -6.64 1.45 9.23
N HIS A 157 -6.10 0.39 8.65
CA HIS A 157 -5.84 -0.88 9.32
C HIS A 157 -4.41 -1.36 9.09
N ILE A 158 -4.24 -2.55 8.53
CA ILE A 158 -2.95 -3.23 8.41
C ILE A 158 -2.18 -2.76 7.17
N ILE A 159 -0.88 -2.51 7.35
CA ILE A 159 0.07 -2.32 6.26
C ILE A 159 1.17 -3.38 6.37
N ASN A 160 1.37 -4.14 5.31
CA ASN A 160 2.46 -5.10 5.18
C ASN A 160 3.41 -4.66 4.08
N ILE A 161 4.70 -4.59 4.39
CA ILE A 161 5.75 -4.16 3.48
C ILE A 161 6.80 -5.27 3.40
N PHE A 162 7.08 -5.76 2.19
CA PHE A 162 8.08 -6.79 1.94
C PHE A 162 8.96 -6.40 0.77
N ASP A 163 10.29 -6.49 0.95
CA ASP A 163 11.24 -6.31 -0.15
C ASP A 163 11.05 -4.97 -0.88
N ALA A 164 11.02 -3.88 -0.14
CA ALA A 164 10.75 -2.56 -0.68
C ALA A 164 11.92 -1.61 -0.47
N GLU A 165 12.11 -0.73 -1.43
CA GLU A 165 13.02 0.41 -1.35
C GLU A 165 12.19 1.68 -1.15
N LEU A 166 12.41 2.37 -0.03
CA LEU A 166 11.67 3.57 0.35
C LEU A 166 12.62 4.77 0.33
N THR A 167 12.24 5.83 -0.36
CA THR A 167 13.01 7.06 -0.49
C THR A 167 12.14 8.27 -0.17
N ASP A 168 12.53 9.07 0.82
CA ASP A 168 11.82 10.32 1.15
C ASP A 168 10.31 10.16 1.23
N SER A 169 9.85 9.13 1.91
CA SER A 169 8.45 8.72 1.92
C SER A 169 7.93 8.48 3.33
N GLN A 170 6.62 8.50 3.47
CA GLN A 170 5.91 8.26 4.72
C GLN A 170 4.86 7.16 4.54
N VAL A 171 4.79 6.26 5.51
CA VAL A 171 3.79 5.18 5.55
C VAL A 171 3.14 5.20 6.92
N LYS A 172 1.82 5.34 6.95
CA LYS A 172 1.05 5.47 8.19
C LYS A 172 -0.18 4.60 8.20
N THR A 173 -0.42 3.89 9.30
CA THR A 173 -1.72 3.30 9.59
C THR A 173 -2.39 4.02 10.75
N GLU A 174 -3.69 4.27 10.62
CA GLU A 174 -4.49 5.03 11.60
C GLU A 174 -5.23 4.14 12.61
N GLY A 175 -5.24 2.82 12.43
CA GLY A 175 -6.05 1.94 13.26
C GLY A 175 -5.46 0.59 13.63
N ALA A 176 -4.29 0.20 13.11
CA ALA A 176 -3.73 -1.11 13.39
C ALA A 176 -2.19 -1.09 13.35
N HIS A 177 -1.60 -2.10 12.76
CA HIS A 177 -0.15 -2.32 12.82
C HIS A 177 0.51 -2.27 11.44
N ILE A 178 1.82 -2.03 11.46
CA ILE A 178 2.71 -2.16 10.31
C ILE A 178 3.64 -3.35 10.54
N TYR A 179 3.74 -4.20 9.54
CA TYR A 179 4.78 -5.21 9.41
C TYR A 179 5.68 -4.83 8.24
N ALA A 180 6.96 -4.60 8.50
CA ALA A 180 7.94 -4.24 7.47
C ALA A 180 9.15 -5.18 7.55
N GLU A 181 9.41 -5.88 6.45
CA GLU A 181 10.51 -6.83 6.33
C GLU A 181 11.33 -6.55 5.09
N ASN A 182 12.66 -6.52 5.25
CA ASN A 182 13.61 -6.31 4.18
C ASN A 182 13.35 -5.03 3.39
N ILE A 183 13.30 -3.92 4.09
CA ILE A 183 13.22 -2.59 3.48
C ILE A 183 14.61 -1.98 3.36
N GLN A 184 14.80 -1.17 2.33
CA GLN A 184 15.94 -0.28 2.16
C GLN A 184 15.48 1.16 2.28
N VAL A 185 16.24 1.96 3.00
CA VAL A 185 15.85 3.34 3.34
C VAL A 185 16.84 4.32 2.70
N HIS A 186 16.31 5.26 1.95
CA HIS A 186 17.08 6.36 1.36
C HIS A 186 16.45 7.69 1.75
N GLY A 187 17.30 8.66 2.07
CA GLY A 187 16.83 9.95 2.57
C GLY A 187 16.12 9.80 3.90
N LYS A 188 14.98 10.45 4.06
CA LYS A 188 14.18 10.40 5.29
C LYS A 188 12.90 9.62 5.06
N VAL A 189 12.77 8.49 5.73
CA VAL A 189 11.57 7.63 5.68
C VAL A 189 10.93 7.57 7.05
N GLU A 190 9.62 7.69 7.09
CA GLU A 190 8.83 7.59 8.31
C GLU A 190 7.81 6.46 8.22
N LEU A 191 7.81 5.57 9.20
CA LEU A 191 6.80 4.55 9.42
C LEU A 191 6.09 4.85 10.72
N GLU A 192 4.77 4.99 10.68
CA GLU A 192 3.96 5.27 11.87
C GLU A 192 2.79 4.30 11.97
N ALA A 193 2.80 3.46 12.98
CA ALA A 193 1.74 2.52 13.28
C ALA A 193 0.86 3.03 14.41
N TYR A 194 -0.45 2.93 14.25
CA TYR A 194 -1.37 3.25 15.34
C TYR A 194 -1.23 2.31 16.54
N SER A 195 -1.03 1.03 16.31
CA SER A 195 -0.86 0.04 17.37
C SER A 195 0.59 -0.41 17.46
N THR A 196 0.95 -1.50 16.85
CA THR A 196 2.29 -2.10 16.92
C THR A 196 3.04 -1.99 15.61
N LEU A 197 4.36 -1.92 15.70
CA LEU A 197 5.25 -1.95 14.55
C LEU A 197 6.21 -3.11 14.71
N GLN A 198 6.25 -3.98 13.71
CA GLN A 198 7.28 -5.00 13.58
C GLN A 198 8.19 -4.63 12.43
N LEU A 199 9.45 -4.38 12.74
CA LEU A 199 10.44 -3.88 11.79
C LEU A 199 11.60 -4.86 11.72
N ILE A 200 11.70 -5.57 10.60
CA ILE A 200 12.73 -6.59 10.37
C ILE A 200 13.71 -6.07 9.32
N LEU A 201 14.73 -5.37 9.79
CA LEU A 201 15.82 -4.88 8.96
C LEU A 201 16.96 -5.91 8.93
N SER A 202 17.62 -6.02 7.78
CA SER A 202 18.89 -6.74 7.71
C SER A 202 19.96 -6.01 8.53
N GLN A 203 20.97 -6.73 9.00
CA GLN A 203 22.10 -6.12 9.71
C GLN A 203 22.83 -5.11 8.81
N LYS A 204 22.99 -5.44 7.54
CA LYS A 204 23.57 -4.53 6.55
C LYS A 204 22.84 -3.21 6.46
N GLU A 205 21.50 -3.24 6.42
CA GLU A 205 20.69 -2.03 6.37
C GLU A 205 20.74 -1.26 7.68
N THR A 206 20.67 -1.95 8.82
CA THR A 206 20.81 -1.34 10.14
C THR A 206 22.14 -0.59 10.28
N ASP A 207 23.22 -1.15 9.76
CA ASP A 207 24.54 -0.52 9.80
C ASP A 207 24.64 0.69 8.86
N ARG A 208 23.89 0.69 7.78
CA ARG A 208 23.95 1.70 6.71
C ARG A 208 23.19 2.98 7.01
N ILE A 209 22.21 2.94 7.90
CA ILE A 209 21.27 4.05 8.16
C ILE A 209 21.29 4.49 9.62
N ASN A 210 20.76 5.68 9.88
CA ASN A 210 20.40 6.11 11.22
C ASN A 210 18.95 5.75 11.54
N LEU A 211 18.70 5.49 12.82
CA LEU A 211 17.39 5.09 13.35
C LEU A 211 16.92 6.08 14.41
N GLU A 212 15.64 6.45 14.34
CA GLU A 212 14.88 7.10 15.42
C GLU A 212 13.61 6.30 15.66
N ILE A 213 13.60 5.51 16.71
CA ILE A 213 12.50 4.59 17.01
C ILE A 213 11.88 4.99 18.34
N SER A 214 10.57 5.19 18.36
CA SER A 214 9.87 5.60 19.57
C SER A 214 8.48 4.96 19.70
N SER A 215 8.15 4.52 20.91
CA SER A 215 6.82 4.06 21.29
C SER A 215 6.21 5.05 22.28
N GLN A 216 4.94 5.42 22.09
CA GLN A 216 4.27 6.37 22.97
C GLN A 216 3.85 5.73 24.28
N HIS A 217 3.29 4.54 24.26
CA HIS A 217 2.73 3.85 25.43
C HIS A 217 3.29 2.46 25.67
N GLY A 218 4.08 1.92 24.76
CA GLY A 218 4.70 0.63 24.88
C GLY A 218 6.22 0.70 25.03
N GLY A 219 6.89 -0.34 24.61
CA GLY A 219 8.35 -0.46 24.63
C GLY A 219 8.91 -0.87 23.28
N ILE A 220 10.22 -0.83 23.20
CA ILE A 220 11.00 -1.24 22.03
C ILE A 220 11.79 -2.49 22.42
N TYR A 221 11.61 -3.57 21.67
CA TYR A 221 12.14 -4.88 22.02
C TYR A 221 12.92 -5.49 20.86
N ARG A 222 14.01 -6.20 21.19
CA ARG A 222 14.65 -7.14 20.27
C ARG A 222 14.10 -8.53 20.56
N GLN A 223 13.48 -9.16 19.58
CA GLN A 223 12.90 -10.50 19.73
C GLN A 223 13.60 -11.53 18.87
N PRO A 224 13.71 -12.77 19.33
CA PRO A 224 14.12 -13.86 18.46
C PRO A 224 13.09 -14.09 17.35
N LYS A 225 13.57 -14.49 16.19
CA LYS A 225 12.73 -14.88 15.07
C LYS A 225 11.82 -16.03 15.47
N GLU A 226 10.51 -15.86 15.31
CA GLU A 226 9.43 -16.86 15.21
C GLU A 226 9.01 -17.67 16.44
N GLU A 227 9.87 -18.07 17.37
CA GLU A 227 9.49 -19.10 18.36
C GLU A 227 8.88 -18.58 19.67
N HIS A 228 8.93 -17.29 19.94
CA HIS A 228 8.49 -16.74 21.23
C HIS A 228 7.67 -15.46 21.08
N ARG A 229 6.56 -15.55 20.35
CA ARG A 229 5.57 -14.47 20.34
C ARG A 229 5.06 -14.26 21.76
N GLY A 230 5.46 -13.14 22.39
CA GLY A 230 5.04 -12.77 23.73
C GLY A 230 6.13 -12.72 24.78
N GLN A 231 7.33 -13.24 24.53
CA GLN A 231 8.46 -13.03 25.42
C GLN A 231 9.18 -11.74 25.04
N LYS A 232 9.09 -10.74 25.92
CA LYS A 232 9.74 -9.46 25.79
C LYS A 232 11.20 -9.58 26.24
N GLU A 233 12.08 -10.01 25.36
CA GLU A 233 13.51 -10.04 25.59
C GLU A 233 14.18 -8.76 25.10
N ASN A 234 15.27 -8.35 25.75
CA ASN A 234 16.13 -7.23 25.33
C ASN A 234 15.36 -5.92 25.08
N VAL A 235 14.89 -5.33 26.16
CA VAL A 235 14.26 -4.01 26.12
C VAL A 235 15.31 -2.97 25.75
N LEU A 236 15.01 -2.18 24.74
CA LEU A 236 15.84 -1.07 24.31
C LEU A 236 15.42 0.25 24.94
N ALA A 237 16.27 1.25 24.88
CA ALA A 237 15.89 2.61 25.26
C ALA A 237 14.72 3.09 24.39
N ASN A 238 13.84 3.87 24.99
CA ASN A 238 12.72 4.50 24.28
C ASN A 238 12.76 6.01 24.53
N PRO A 239 13.06 6.86 23.56
CA PRO A 239 13.37 6.55 22.17
C PRO A 239 14.73 5.86 21.99
N TYR A 240 14.81 5.02 20.97
CA TYR A 240 16.04 4.40 20.53
C TYR A 240 16.57 5.16 19.31
N LYS A 241 17.74 5.78 19.46
CA LYS A 241 18.34 6.60 18.41
C LYS A 241 19.77 6.17 18.14
N THR A 242 20.14 6.18 16.88
CA THR A 242 21.56 6.11 16.46
C THR A 242 21.97 7.45 15.87
N GLU A 243 23.21 7.85 16.09
CA GLU A 243 23.78 9.10 15.58
C GLU A 243 25.13 8.82 14.92
N LYS A 244 25.07 8.07 13.82
CA LYS A 244 26.27 7.74 13.05
C LYS A 244 26.67 8.95 12.23
N ALA A 245 27.93 9.39 12.38
CA ALA A 245 28.50 10.48 11.61
C ALA A 245 28.49 10.15 10.10
N ASP A 246 28.27 11.17 9.27
CA ASP A 246 28.32 11.09 7.81
C ASP A 246 27.24 10.21 7.17
N ILE A 247 26.26 9.72 7.94
CA ILE A 247 25.09 9.00 7.41
C ILE A 247 23.88 9.92 7.40
N LYS A 248 23.36 10.17 6.19
CA LYS A 248 22.18 11.03 5.98
C LYS A 248 20.88 10.26 5.92
N ASP A 249 20.93 8.98 5.60
CA ASP A 249 19.72 8.15 5.49
C ASP A 249 19.17 7.85 6.89
N LEU A 250 17.91 8.18 7.09
CA LEU A 250 17.26 8.13 8.39
C LEU A 250 15.90 7.41 8.29
N LEU A 251 15.72 6.40 9.12
CA LEU A 251 14.42 5.78 9.35
C LEU A 251 13.84 6.25 10.68
N ILE A 252 12.69 6.91 10.63
CA ILE A 252 11.88 7.26 11.79
C ILE A 252 10.76 6.26 11.89
N ALA A 253 10.71 5.51 12.98
CA ALA A 253 9.69 4.48 13.23
C ALA A 253 8.97 4.78 14.54
N LYS A 254 7.64 4.97 14.45
CA LYS A 254 6.79 5.32 15.58
C LYS A 254 5.63 4.36 15.72
N ALA A 255 5.26 4.07 16.95
CA ALA A 255 4.03 3.35 17.28
C ALA A 255 3.45 3.84 18.60
N ASN A 256 2.15 3.67 18.80
CA ASN A 256 1.55 3.95 20.12
C ASN A 256 1.82 2.83 21.12
N GLN A 257 1.92 1.59 20.65
CA GLN A 257 2.19 0.41 21.44
C GLN A 257 3.59 -0.13 21.14
N ASP A 258 3.79 -1.43 21.29
CA ASP A 258 5.12 -2.04 21.21
C ASP A 258 5.73 -2.01 19.80
N ILE A 259 7.03 -1.86 19.76
CA ILE A 259 7.86 -1.97 18.55
C ILE A 259 8.81 -3.14 18.72
N TYR A 260 8.83 -4.02 17.72
CA TYR A 260 9.64 -5.22 17.70
C TYR A 260 10.70 -5.13 16.60
N LEU A 261 11.95 -5.29 17.02
CA LEU A 261 13.11 -5.38 16.13
C LEU A 261 13.66 -6.82 16.16
N PRO A 262 14.35 -7.28 15.12
CA PRO A 262 15.01 -8.58 15.16
C PRO A 262 16.18 -8.57 16.15
N LYS A 263 16.59 -9.76 16.58
CA LYS A 263 17.88 -9.90 17.26
C LYS A 263 19.03 -9.43 16.37
N GLU A 264 20.10 -9.01 17.02
CA GLU A 264 21.36 -8.79 16.30
C GLU A 264 21.73 -10.06 15.51
N GLU A 265 22.40 -9.90 14.37
CA GLU A 265 22.78 -10.98 13.47
C GLU A 265 21.63 -11.55 12.59
N TYR A 266 20.49 -10.86 12.50
CA TYR A 266 19.47 -11.25 11.52
C TYR A 266 20.00 -11.00 10.09
N SER A 267 20.17 -12.10 9.33
CA SER A 267 20.35 -12.03 7.88
C SER A 267 19.01 -12.35 7.21
N SER A 268 18.58 -11.48 6.30
CA SER A 268 17.42 -11.76 5.48
C SER A 268 17.65 -13.10 4.74
N PRO A 269 16.73 -14.09 4.83
CA PRO A 269 16.88 -15.31 4.06
C PRO A 269 16.90 -14.94 2.57
N SER A 270 17.94 -15.42 1.87
CA SER A 270 17.93 -15.35 0.41
C SER A 270 16.73 -16.15 -0.08
N ARG A 271 15.74 -15.47 -0.64
CA ARG A 271 14.70 -16.15 -1.36
C ARG A 271 15.33 -16.72 -2.64
N ASN A 272 15.59 -18.02 -2.64
CA ASN A 272 15.88 -18.71 -3.89
C ASN A 272 14.63 -18.57 -4.76
N HIS A 273 14.77 -17.91 -5.87
CA HIS A 273 13.76 -17.83 -6.92
C HIS A 273 13.61 -19.17 -7.62
#